data_193cb56f707fcfec26489c135ba20338
#
_entry.id   193cb56f707fcfec26489c135ba20338
#
_cell.length_a   1.000
_cell.length_b   1.000
_cell.length_c   1.000
_cell.angle_alpha   90.00
_cell.angle_beta   90.00
_cell.angle_gamma   90.00
#
_symmetry.space_group_name_H-M   'P 1'
#
loop_
_entity.id
_entity.type
_entity.pdbx_description
1 polymer ?
#
loop_
_entity_poly.entity_id
_entity_poly.type
_entity_poly.pdbx_seq_one_letter_code
_entity_poly.pdbx_strand_id
1 'polypeptide(L)'
;MANVETRLTQELPESVLATLAEIGEEINASLNLDRVLSKIATLIKRLINYEIFTVMLLDEQSQTLFNRFAVGYSQEITDNWRIPVGQGISGAAAASRQAILVADVRNDPRYIGAIDGVHSELAVPLLFKNQVVGVIDIQSSQVDYFTSEQQEILVLLASRLATAIENARLFERARSQADTLLLLNEVGREASSILDVEALLRRAAELVKRVIDYQIMSIMLYDSVTNLFLQRLAVKYGQSTQGKLAVGFSEGIIGAAASSGLPVRVPDVTKDVRYRMVNPETRSELAIPMIHKGAVIGVLDLESPQSNYFTEDHARALSILAAQLAIALENAHLYEKVARDEARMERELQAAQRMQGALLRPVPDEDFGVDLAARILSAREVCGDLYDFLRYGPTRVGFALGDVSGKGSAAALYGAVAIGILRSIAPQKLLPAELLRQLNQLICERRIEGRFMTFCFATWRKPTRKLRVANAGQTQPLLYRNGHCEQLKLVGFPLGIYDDVTYEEWVMNLDPGDILVFHSDGLSEATDLDGNFFGIPRIASLIEQNAALTSDQLADRLLAEVQEFTRGTAITDDRTLVVMKVR
;
A
#
# COMPACT_ATOMS: atom_id res chain seq x y z
N MET A 1 22.10 -15.75 50.49
CA MET A 1 22.78 -16.50 49.42
C MET A 1 24.26 -16.13 49.26
N ALA A 2 24.66 -14.86 49.13
CA ALA A 2 26.07 -14.49 48.96
C ALA A 2 27.01 -14.94 50.09
N ASN A 3 26.53 -15.01 51.36
CA ASN A 3 27.32 -15.49 52.49
C ASN A 3 27.53 -17.01 52.55
N VAL A 4 26.66 -17.80 51.88
CA VAL A 4 26.77 -19.27 51.78
C VAL A 4 27.72 -19.64 50.67
N GLU A 5 27.66 -18.95 49.51
CA GLU A 5 28.58 -19.14 48.42
C GLU A 5 30.05 -18.88 48.80
N THR A 6 30.29 -17.84 49.59
CA THR A 6 31.67 -17.47 50.00
C THR A 6 32.25 -18.44 51.05
N ARG A 7 31.44 -19.07 51.89
CA ARG A 7 31.87 -20.06 52.86
C ARG A 7 32.20 -21.42 52.26
N LEU A 8 31.38 -21.90 51.33
CA LEU A 8 31.52 -23.18 50.63
C LEU A 8 32.75 -23.21 49.72
N THR A 9 33.13 -22.09 49.08
CA THR A 9 34.32 -22.05 48.21
C THR A 9 35.66 -22.17 48.93
N GLN A 10 35.71 -22.03 50.28
CA GLN A 10 36.95 -22.14 51.06
C GLN A 10 37.20 -23.55 51.64
N GLU A 11 36.19 -24.44 51.66
CA GLU A 11 36.28 -25.76 52.31
C GLU A 11 36.11 -26.96 51.35
N LEU A 12 35.71 -26.71 50.07
CA LEU A 12 35.49 -27.82 49.12
C LEU A 12 36.82 -28.27 48.44
N PRO A 13 36.99 -29.60 48.18
CA PRO A 13 38.13 -30.13 47.41
C PRO A 13 38.21 -29.49 46.00
N GLU A 14 39.44 -29.29 45.50
CA GLU A 14 39.69 -28.72 44.16
C GLU A 14 38.93 -29.46 43.03
N SER A 15 38.80 -30.78 43.17
CA SER A 15 38.06 -31.62 42.22
C SER A 15 36.56 -31.32 42.16
N VAL A 16 35.96 -30.95 43.27
CA VAL A 16 34.54 -30.54 43.35
C VAL A 16 34.36 -29.19 42.73
N LEU A 17 35.24 -28.23 43.00
CA LEU A 17 35.23 -26.89 42.42
C LEU A 17 35.42 -26.95 40.90
N ALA A 18 36.31 -27.79 40.40
CA ALA A 18 36.50 -27.99 38.95
C ALA A 18 35.25 -28.57 38.27
N THR A 19 34.56 -29.55 38.87
CA THR A 19 33.31 -30.09 38.34
C THR A 19 32.19 -29.09 38.40
N LEU A 20 32.06 -28.26 39.43
CA LEU A 20 31.09 -27.17 39.55
C LEU A 20 31.32 -26.10 38.46
N ALA A 21 32.57 -25.78 38.16
CA ALA A 21 32.94 -24.89 37.07
C ALA A 21 32.55 -25.49 35.69
N GLU A 22 32.87 -26.77 35.44
CA GLU A 22 32.46 -27.48 34.22
C GLU A 22 30.94 -27.49 34.04
N ILE A 23 30.17 -27.72 35.11
CA ILE A 23 28.72 -27.64 35.08
C ILE A 23 28.27 -26.22 34.73
N GLY A 24 28.89 -25.19 35.28
CA GLY A 24 28.59 -23.81 34.98
C GLY A 24 28.82 -23.40 33.53
N GLU A 25 29.92 -23.89 32.96
CA GLU A 25 30.23 -23.69 31.52
C GLU A 25 29.21 -24.40 30.61
N GLU A 26 28.89 -25.66 30.92
CA GLU A 26 27.94 -26.45 30.11
C GLU A 26 26.52 -25.86 30.16
N ILE A 27 26.08 -25.35 31.31
CA ILE A 27 24.79 -24.64 31.45
C ILE A 27 24.70 -23.43 30.53
N ASN A 28 25.80 -22.70 30.34
CA ASN A 28 25.85 -21.51 29.50
C ASN A 28 26.13 -21.82 28.01
N ALA A 29 26.64 -23.00 27.69
CA ALA A 29 27.08 -23.36 26.34
C ALA A 29 25.94 -23.76 25.39
N SER A 30 24.76 -24.11 25.89
CA SER A 30 23.66 -24.62 25.07
C SER A 30 22.30 -24.14 25.54
N LEU A 31 21.46 -23.71 24.58
CA LEU A 31 20.04 -23.43 24.82
C LEU A 31 19.14 -24.67 24.67
N ASN A 32 19.70 -25.81 24.25
CA ASN A 32 18.97 -27.07 24.16
C ASN A 32 18.90 -27.73 25.55
N LEU A 33 17.72 -27.66 26.18
CA LEU A 33 17.51 -28.13 27.54
C LEU A 33 17.79 -29.62 27.71
N ASP A 34 17.45 -30.48 26.76
CA ASP A 34 17.65 -31.95 26.87
C ASP A 34 19.13 -32.31 26.90
N ARG A 35 19.92 -31.64 26.06
CA ARG A 35 21.37 -31.81 26.04
C ARG A 35 22.03 -31.34 27.32
N VAL A 36 21.58 -30.17 27.83
CA VAL A 36 22.07 -29.61 29.10
C VAL A 36 21.74 -30.54 30.25
N LEU A 37 20.52 -31.04 30.37
CA LEU A 37 20.09 -31.94 31.47
C LEU A 37 20.84 -33.26 31.44
N SER A 38 21.03 -33.88 30.26
CA SER A 38 21.78 -35.15 30.10
C SER A 38 23.23 -35.01 30.58
N LYS A 39 23.87 -33.89 30.20
CA LYS A 39 25.27 -33.66 30.58
C LYS A 39 25.43 -33.34 32.05
N ILE A 40 24.51 -32.54 32.60
CA ILE A 40 24.48 -32.22 34.04
C ILE A 40 24.24 -33.48 34.87
N ALA A 41 23.35 -34.39 34.48
CA ALA A 41 23.17 -35.67 35.16
C ALA A 41 24.49 -36.45 35.26
N THR A 42 25.25 -36.53 34.14
CA THR A 42 26.55 -37.19 34.11
C THR A 42 27.58 -36.54 35.02
N LEU A 43 27.60 -35.19 35.07
CA LEU A 43 28.53 -34.46 35.92
C LEU A 43 28.13 -34.54 37.40
N ILE A 44 26.85 -34.46 37.73
CA ILE A 44 26.37 -34.67 39.13
C ILE A 44 26.73 -36.05 39.61
N LYS A 45 26.64 -37.09 38.77
CA LYS A 45 27.03 -38.46 39.16
C LYS A 45 28.49 -38.62 39.57
N ARG A 46 29.38 -37.73 39.12
CA ARG A 46 30.78 -37.67 39.61
C ARG A 46 30.93 -37.10 41.02
N LEU A 47 29.99 -36.21 41.40
CA LEU A 47 30.03 -35.56 42.72
C LEU A 47 29.19 -36.33 43.73
N ILE A 48 28.01 -36.78 43.31
CA ILE A 48 27.04 -37.48 44.15
C ILE A 48 26.64 -38.75 43.37
N ASN A 49 27.06 -39.91 43.87
CA ASN A 49 26.66 -41.16 43.26
C ASN A 49 25.18 -41.42 43.56
N TYR A 50 24.37 -41.60 42.56
CA TYR A 50 22.93 -41.86 42.65
C TYR A 50 22.53 -43.07 41.82
N GLU A 51 21.42 -43.70 42.15
CA GLU A 51 20.82 -44.77 41.33
C GLU A 51 19.73 -44.20 40.45
N ILE A 52 18.94 -43.27 40.98
CA ILE A 52 17.91 -42.54 40.24
C ILE A 52 18.21 -41.05 40.30
N PHE A 53 18.03 -40.38 39.18
CA PHE A 53 18.13 -38.92 39.03
C PHE A 53 16.99 -38.43 38.19
N THR A 54 16.22 -37.46 38.66
CA THR A 54 15.19 -36.82 37.89
C THR A 54 15.25 -35.29 37.97
N VAL A 55 14.90 -34.65 36.88
CA VAL A 55 14.58 -33.24 36.83
C VAL A 55 13.12 -33.11 36.46
N MET A 56 12.33 -32.71 37.42
CA MET A 56 10.90 -32.45 37.24
C MET A 56 10.67 -30.96 37.03
N LEU A 57 9.81 -30.57 36.09
CA LEU A 57 9.37 -29.19 35.86
C LEU A 57 7.96 -28.99 36.41
N LEU A 58 7.70 -27.77 36.87
CA LEU A 58 6.38 -27.39 37.36
C LEU A 58 5.48 -26.95 36.17
N ASP A 59 4.33 -27.58 36.06
CA ASP A 59 3.22 -27.07 35.27
C ASP A 59 2.40 -26.12 36.15
N GLU A 60 2.48 -24.84 35.81
CA GLU A 60 1.81 -23.77 36.57
C GLU A 60 0.28 -23.86 36.52
N GLN A 61 -0.31 -24.41 35.43
CA GLN A 61 -1.76 -24.52 35.27
C GLN A 61 -2.35 -25.64 36.13
N SER A 62 -1.74 -26.81 36.07
CA SER A 62 -2.19 -27.96 36.82
C SER A 62 -1.61 -28.05 38.24
N GLN A 63 -0.61 -27.22 38.58
CA GLN A 63 0.17 -27.26 39.83
C GLN A 63 0.74 -28.65 40.12
N THR A 64 1.26 -29.31 39.05
CA THR A 64 1.88 -30.64 39.12
C THR A 64 3.33 -30.59 38.63
N LEU A 65 4.18 -31.41 39.23
CA LEU A 65 5.53 -31.70 38.74
C LEU A 65 5.48 -32.84 37.74
N PHE A 66 6.14 -32.72 36.63
CA PHE A 66 6.28 -33.77 35.61
C PHE A 66 7.76 -33.98 35.27
N ASN A 67 8.12 -35.23 34.96
CA ASN A 67 9.50 -35.55 34.58
C ASN A 67 9.83 -34.91 33.23
N ARG A 68 10.87 -34.08 33.23
CA ARG A 68 11.47 -33.52 32.01
C ARG A 68 12.68 -34.34 31.57
N PHE A 69 13.38 -34.88 32.55
CA PHE A 69 14.56 -35.74 32.34
C PHE A 69 14.66 -36.74 33.48
N ALA A 70 14.95 -38.00 33.18
CA ALA A 70 15.12 -39.06 34.18
C ALA A 70 16.23 -40.04 33.81
N VAL A 71 16.96 -40.52 34.82
CA VAL A 71 17.87 -41.63 34.75
C VAL A 71 17.48 -42.64 35.82
N GLY A 72 17.41 -43.92 35.45
CA GLY A 72 17.02 -44.99 36.38
C GLY A 72 15.54 -45.33 36.39
N TYR A 73 14.68 -44.58 35.74
CA TYR A 73 13.28 -44.91 35.51
C TYR A 73 13.04 -45.48 34.11
N SER A 74 11.96 -46.24 33.97
CA SER A 74 11.45 -46.65 32.65
C SER A 74 10.83 -45.49 31.90
N GLN A 75 10.78 -45.59 30.55
CA GLN A 75 10.17 -44.53 29.73
C GLN A 75 8.70 -44.29 30.11
N GLU A 76 7.97 -45.37 30.44
CA GLU A 76 6.57 -45.27 30.84
C GLU A 76 6.35 -44.42 32.10
N ILE A 77 7.23 -44.59 33.13
CA ILE A 77 7.23 -43.78 34.35
C ILE A 77 7.65 -42.35 34.02
N THR A 78 8.67 -42.17 33.20
CA THR A 78 9.13 -40.81 32.81
C THR A 78 8.04 -39.98 32.14
N ASP A 79 7.27 -40.60 31.23
CA ASP A 79 6.24 -39.90 30.46
C ASP A 79 4.96 -39.61 31.24
N ASN A 80 4.53 -40.54 32.11
CA ASN A 80 3.22 -40.49 32.75
C ASN A 80 3.21 -40.03 34.19
N TRP A 81 4.35 -40.07 34.89
CA TRP A 81 4.40 -39.73 36.30
C TRP A 81 4.20 -38.24 36.56
N ARG A 82 3.21 -37.93 37.39
CA ARG A 82 2.86 -36.56 37.78
C ARG A 82 2.68 -36.50 39.30
N ILE A 83 3.30 -35.50 39.93
CA ILE A 83 3.26 -35.29 41.37
C ILE A 83 2.66 -33.91 41.69
N PRO A 84 1.51 -33.80 42.36
CA PRO A 84 0.97 -32.51 42.78
C PRO A 84 1.94 -31.80 43.77
N VAL A 85 2.00 -30.49 43.68
CA VAL A 85 2.75 -29.67 44.65
C VAL A 85 2.22 -29.91 46.03
N GLY A 86 3.10 -30.21 47.03
CA GLY A 86 2.79 -30.59 48.38
C GLY A 86 2.63 -32.08 48.61
N GLN A 87 2.59 -32.93 47.58
CA GLN A 87 2.53 -34.37 47.71
C GLN A 87 3.87 -35.03 47.37
N GLY A 88 4.17 -36.14 48.00
CA GLY A 88 5.48 -36.79 47.87
C GLY A 88 6.60 -35.94 48.48
N ILE A 89 7.84 -36.45 48.47
CA ILE A 89 9.02 -35.71 48.97
C ILE A 89 9.34 -34.57 47.97
N SER A 90 9.35 -34.84 46.68
CA SER A 90 9.61 -33.85 45.65
C SER A 90 8.52 -32.74 45.62
N GLY A 91 7.21 -33.09 45.75
CA GLY A 91 6.15 -32.08 45.85
C GLY A 91 6.21 -31.25 47.15
N ALA A 92 6.62 -31.86 48.27
CA ALA A 92 6.85 -31.16 49.52
C ALA A 92 8.04 -30.21 49.45
N ALA A 93 9.13 -30.59 48.75
CA ALA A 93 10.27 -29.70 48.50
C ALA A 93 9.86 -28.49 47.63
N ALA A 94 9.02 -28.70 46.61
CA ALA A 94 8.43 -27.61 45.81
C ALA A 94 7.57 -26.66 46.69
N ALA A 95 6.67 -27.21 47.52
CA ALA A 95 5.78 -26.42 48.37
C ALA A 95 6.52 -25.61 49.42
N SER A 96 7.50 -26.23 50.11
CA SER A 96 8.31 -25.55 51.17
C SER A 96 9.38 -24.63 50.61
N ARG A 97 9.75 -24.77 49.32
CA ARG A 97 10.92 -24.12 48.69
C ARG A 97 12.24 -24.42 49.40
N GLN A 98 12.33 -25.56 50.05
CA GLN A 98 13.51 -26.01 50.77
C GLN A 98 13.92 -27.41 50.31
N ALA A 99 15.21 -27.68 50.34
CA ALA A 99 15.70 -29.04 50.08
C ALA A 99 15.25 -29.99 51.21
N ILE A 100 14.82 -31.19 50.83
CA ILE A 100 14.39 -32.21 51.77
C ILE A 100 15.28 -33.44 51.58
N LEU A 101 15.98 -33.79 52.65
CA LEU A 101 16.82 -34.98 52.74
C LEU A 101 16.10 -35.98 53.64
N VAL A 102 15.84 -37.18 53.10
CA VAL A 102 15.17 -38.28 53.83
C VAL A 102 16.13 -39.49 53.88
N ALA A 103 16.56 -39.80 55.13
CA ALA A 103 17.51 -40.86 55.40
C ALA A 103 16.93 -42.27 55.16
N ASP A 104 15.60 -42.49 55.50
CA ASP A 104 14.88 -43.73 55.23
C ASP A 104 13.42 -43.40 54.81
N VAL A 105 13.12 -43.52 53.52
CA VAL A 105 11.85 -43.17 52.93
C VAL A 105 10.68 -44.03 53.47
N ARG A 106 10.96 -45.20 53.96
CA ARG A 106 9.95 -46.10 54.55
C ARG A 106 9.33 -45.55 55.83
N ASN A 107 10.05 -44.65 56.48
CA ASN A 107 9.64 -44.00 57.72
C ASN A 107 9.06 -42.59 57.48
N ASP A 108 9.06 -42.11 56.25
CA ASP A 108 8.52 -40.78 55.91
C ASP A 108 7.11 -40.91 55.32
N PRO A 109 6.07 -40.40 56.00
CA PRO A 109 4.68 -40.55 55.52
C PRO A 109 4.37 -39.81 54.23
N ARG A 110 5.29 -38.93 53.78
CA ARG A 110 5.13 -38.19 52.49
C ARG A 110 5.60 -39.01 51.31
N TYR A 111 6.41 -40.07 51.49
CA TYR A 111 7.00 -40.82 50.39
C TYR A 111 5.96 -41.43 49.47
N ILE A 112 6.10 -41.18 48.17
CA ILE A 112 5.32 -41.75 47.09
C ILE A 112 6.31 -42.38 46.11
N GLY A 113 6.53 -43.70 46.18
CA GLY A 113 7.47 -44.41 45.32
C GLY A 113 6.93 -44.71 43.95
N ALA A 114 7.69 -44.45 42.91
CA ALA A 114 7.40 -44.87 41.54
C ALA A 114 7.93 -46.27 41.26
N ILE A 115 8.93 -46.73 42.01
CA ILE A 115 9.54 -48.06 41.94
C ILE A 115 9.90 -48.57 43.34
N ASP A 116 9.98 -49.90 43.45
CA ASP A 116 10.40 -50.54 44.72
C ASP A 116 11.93 -50.47 44.88
N GLY A 117 12.36 -50.56 46.14
CA GLY A 117 13.80 -50.68 46.48
C GLY A 117 14.50 -49.34 46.78
N VAL A 118 13.84 -48.23 46.70
CA VAL A 118 14.41 -46.95 47.15
C VAL A 118 14.33 -46.86 48.64
N HIS A 119 15.47 -46.48 49.28
CA HIS A 119 15.54 -46.32 50.74
C HIS A 119 15.90 -44.89 51.20
N SER A 120 16.63 -44.12 50.42
CA SER A 120 16.87 -42.70 50.74
C SER A 120 16.63 -41.77 49.55
N GLU A 121 16.22 -40.55 49.81
CA GLU A 121 15.85 -39.55 48.78
C GLU A 121 16.33 -38.17 49.21
N LEU A 122 16.82 -37.43 48.21
CA LEU A 122 17.14 -36.00 48.36
C LEU A 122 16.49 -35.23 47.22
N ALA A 123 15.47 -34.41 47.61
CA ALA A 123 14.75 -33.55 46.72
C ALA A 123 15.12 -32.08 46.91
N VAL A 124 15.51 -31.38 45.86
CA VAL A 124 15.96 -30.00 45.88
C VAL A 124 15.15 -29.16 44.91
N PRO A 125 14.46 -28.10 45.37
CA PRO A 125 13.66 -27.26 44.46
C PRO A 125 14.56 -26.40 43.58
N LEU A 126 14.18 -26.27 42.32
CA LEU A 126 14.76 -25.38 41.33
C LEU A 126 14.10 -23.99 41.50
N LEU A 127 14.84 -23.03 42.04
CA LEU A 127 14.32 -21.72 42.33
C LEU A 127 14.89 -20.67 41.38
N PHE A 128 14.02 -20.00 40.64
CA PHE A 128 14.33 -18.82 39.85
C PHE A 128 13.60 -17.60 40.42
N LYS A 129 14.32 -16.56 40.83
CA LYS A 129 13.74 -15.34 41.46
C LYS A 129 12.71 -15.68 42.53
N ASN A 130 13.01 -16.66 43.38
CA ASN A 130 12.16 -17.14 44.46
C ASN A 130 10.86 -17.87 44.03
N GLN A 131 10.71 -18.21 42.74
CA GLN A 131 9.63 -19.05 42.23
C GLN A 131 10.16 -20.44 41.92
N VAL A 132 9.36 -21.46 42.20
CA VAL A 132 9.70 -22.85 41.90
C VAL A 132 9.44 -23.10 40.42
N VAL A 133 10.47 -23.47 39.65
CA VAL A 133 10.37 -23.87 38.25
C VAL A 133 10.40 -25.38 38.06
N GLY A 134 10.81 -26.11 39.11
CA GLY A 134 10.89 -27.55 39.12
C GLY A 134 11.55 -28.11 40.38
N VAL A 135 11.93 -29.37 40.38
CA VAL A 135 12.64 -30.09 41.45
C VAL A 135 13.68 -31.01 40.85
N ILE A 136 14.89 -31.06 41.42
CA ILE A 136 15.83 -32.15 41.22
C ILE A 136 15.58 -33.16 42.33
N ASP A 137 15.45 -34.43 41.93
CA ASP A 137 15.29 -35.53 42.86
C ASP A 137 16.32 -36.59 42.56
N ILE A 138 17.07 -37.07 43.60
CA ILE A 138 18.01 -38.15 43.57
C ILE A 138 17.69 -39.21 44.60
N GLN A 139 17.80 -40.46 44.22
CA GLN A 139 17.41 -41.57 45.10
C GLN A 139 18.46 -42.69 45.10
N SER A 140 18.53 -43.42 46.24
CA SER A 140 19.42 -44.58 46.41
C SER A 140 18.68 -45.71 47.13
N SER A 141 19.12 -46.96 46.88
CA SER A 141 18.69 -48.17 47.56
C SER A 141 19.30 -48.37 48.94
N GLN A 142 20.21 -47.49 49.38
CA GLN A 142 20.88 -47.53 50.68
C GLN A 142 20.20 -46.53 51.65
N VAL A 143 20.09 -46.94 52.91
CA VAL A 143 19.59 -46.08 54.00
C VAL A 143 20.67 -45.08 54.40
N ASP A 144 20.28 -43.83 54.68
CA ASP A 144 21.16 -42.72 55.13
C ASP A 144 22.32 -42.47 54.16
N TYR A 145 22.05 -42.58 52.86
CA TYR A 145 23.07 -42.54 51.81
C TYR A 145 23.54 -41.10 51.51
N PHE A 146 22.62 -40.16 51.50
CA PHE A 146 22.94 -38.78 51.16
C PHE A 146 23.32 -37.95 52.40
N THR A 147 24.38 -37.15 52.27
CA THR A 147 24.90 -36.30 53.34
C THR A 147 24.42 -34.85 53.24
N SER A 148 24.53 -34.11 54.35
CA SER A 148 24.22 -32.67 54.34
C SER A 148 25.15 -31.86 53.42
N GLU A 149 26.42 -32.28 53.26
CA GLU A 149 27.36 -31.68 52.31
C GLU A 149 26.89 -31.87 50.86
N GLN A 150 26.42 -33.07 50.50
CA GLN A 150 25.84 -33.37 49.21
C GLN A 150 24.55 -32.59 48.93
N GLN A 151 23.73 -32.39 49.97
CA GLN A 151 22.55 -31.52 49.87
C GLN A 151 22.94 -30.07 49.56
N GLU A 152 23.95 -29.50 50.20
CA GLU A 152 24.42 -28.15 49.90
C GLU A 152 24.98 -28.00 48.49
N ILE A 153 25.75 -29.00 47.99
CA ILE A 153 26.22 -29.03 46.62
C ILE A 153 25.05 -29.06 45.64
N LEU A 154 24.05 -29.92 45.89
CA LEU A 154 22.89 -30.04 44.99
C LEU A 154 22.03 -28.78 44.99
N VAL A 155 21.87 -28.07 46.12
CA VAL A 155 21.20 -26.78 46.22
C VAL A 155 21.91 -25.72 45.38
N LEU A 156 23.24 -25.68 45.38
CA LEU A 156 24.02 -24.74 44.58
C LEU A 156 23.79 -25.01 43.07
N LEU A 157 23.85 -26.30 42.68
CA LEU A 157 23.58 -26.72 41.28
C LEU A 157 22.14 -26.44 40.87
N ALA A 158 21.17 -26.70 41.73
CA ALA A 158 19.75 -26.44 41.49
C ALA A 158 19.48 -24.96 41.16
N SER A 159 20.13 -24.02 41.83
CA SER A 159 20.00 -22.58 41.56
C SER A 159 20.49 -22.20 40.15
N ARG A 160 21.63 -22.76 39.72
CA ARG A 160 22.17 -22.53 38.36
C ARG A 160 21.31 -23.19 37.29
N LEU A 161 20.86 -24.43 37.54
CA LEU A 161 20.00 -25.17 36.62
C LEU A 161 18.64 -24.48 36.46
N ALA A 162 18.06 -23.95 37.54
CA ALA A 162 16.81 -23.18 37.48
C ALA A 162 16.93 -22.00 36.52
N THR A 163 18.06 -21.26 36.60
CA THR A 163 18.31 -20.14 35.70
C THR A 163 18.44 -20.58 34.24
N ALA A 164 19.14 -21.68 33.99
CA ALA A 164 19.29 -22.22 32.63
C ALA A 164 17.97 -22.70 32.02
N ILE A 165 17.15 -23.38 32.83
CA ILE A 165 15.81 -23.85 32.41
C ILE A 165 14.92 -22.67 32.02
N GLU A 166 14.89 -21.62 32.83
CA GLU A 166 14.07 -20.45 32.54
C GLU A 166 14.58 -19.65 31.33
N ASN A 167 15.90 -19.51 31.18
CA ASN A 167 16.49 -18.88 30.02
C ASN A 167 16.14 -19.65 28.73
N ALA A 168 16.25 -20.97 28.71
CA ALA A 168 15.87 -21.80 27.58
C ALA A 168 14.38 -21.66 27.25
N ARG A 169 13.52 -21.65 28.28
CA ARG A 169 12.07 -21.49 28.13
C ARG A 169 11.68 -20.13 27.55
N LEU A 170 12.34 -19.05 28.03
CA LEU A 170 12.13 -17.70 27.51
C LEU A 170 12.61 -17.57 26.05
N PHE A 171 13.76 -18.18 25.74
CA PHE A 171 14.28 -18.19 24.38
C PHE A 171 13.36 -18.93 23.40
N GLU A 172 12.89 -20.11 23.74
CA GLU A 172 11.93 -20.87 22.91
C GLU A 172 10.63 -20.10 22.70
N ARG A 173 10.09 -19.47 23.74
CA ARG A 173 8.90 -18.59 23.62
C ARG A 173 9.16 -17.41 22.69
N ALA A 174 10.27 -16.71 22.86
CA ALA A 174 10.62 -15.55 22.03
C ALA A 174 10.82 -15.96 20.56
N ARG A 175 11.49 -17.11 20.31
CA ARG A 175 11.70 -17.64 18.98
C ARG A 175 10.39 -18.02 18.31
N SER A 176 9.51 -18.74 18.99
CA SER A 176 8.20 -19.12 18.46
C SER A 176 7.34 -17.88 18.13
N GLN A 177 7.41 -16.84 18.97
CA GLN A 177 6.73 -15.56 18.69
C GLN A 177 7.33 -14.86 17.47
N ALA A 178 8.66 -14.83 17.34
CA ALA A 178 9.34 -14.23 16.19
C ALA A 178 8.99 -14.95 14.89
N ASP A 179 9.03 -16.29 14.89
CA ASP A 179 8.68 -17.11 13.72
C ASP A 179 7.22 -16.89 13.30
N THR A 180 6.30 -16.78 14.26
CA THR A 180 4.89 -16.46 13.99
C THR A 180 4.74 -15.06 13.37
N LEU A 181 5.44 -14.05 13.89
CA LEU A 181 5.40 -12.69 13.35
C LEU A 181 6.00 -12.59 11.95
N LEU A 182 7.08 -13.32 11.67
CA LEU A 182 7.69 -13.37 10.33
C LEU A 182 6.73 -13.98 9.30
N LEU A 183 6.11 -15.11 9.61
CA LEU A 183 5.09 -15.74 8.78
C LEU A 183 3.92 -14.79 8.49
N LEU A 184 3.42 -14.10 9.51
CA LEU A 184 2.30 -13.17 9.37
C LEU A 184 2.69 -11.93 8.56
N ASN A 185 3.92 -11.46 8.66
CA ASN A 185 4.42 -10.33 7.86
C ASN A 185 4.59 -10.73 6.38
N GLU A 186 5.09 -11.92 6.10
CA GLU A 186 5.20 -12.45 4.73
C GLU A 186 3.82 -12.59 4.09
N VAL A 187 2.86 -13.15 4.81
CA VAL A 187 1.46 -13.26 4.40
C VAL A 187 0.83 -11.88 4.14
N GLY A 188 1.10 -10.90 5.01
CA GLY A 188 0.62 -9.53 4.85
C GLY A 188 1.17 -8.85 3.59
N ARG A 189 2.45 -9.02 3.31
CA ARG A 189 3.09 -8.51 2.08
C ARG A 189 2.51 -9.14 0.83
N GLU A 190 2.28 -10.46 0.84
CA GLU A 190 1.67 -11.18 -0.27
C GLU A 190 0.24 -10.66 -0.54
N ALA A 191 -0.57 -10.50 0.49
CA ALA A 191 -1.92 -9.95 0.38
C ALA A 191 -1.91 -8.50 -0.14
N SER A 192 -1.00 -7.65 0.34
CA SER A 192 -0.92 -6.24 -0.05
C SER A 192 -0.46 -5.99 -1.49
N SER A 193 0.08 -7.00 -2.17
CA SER A 193 0.44 -6.91 -3.59
C SER A 193 -0.74 -7.14 -4.55
N ILE A 194 -1.88 -7.63 -4.05
CA ILE A 194 -3.07 -7.94 -4.83
C ILE A 194 -4.00 -6.73 -4.82
N LEU A 195 -4.17 -6.10 -5.98
CA LEU A 195 -4.99 -4.88 -6.14
C LEU A 195 -6.44 -5.18 -6.55
N ASP A 196 -6.74 -6.39 -6.98
CA ASP A 196 -8.10 -6.84 -7.28
C ASP A 196 -8.76 -7.40 -6.03
N VAL A 197 -9.87 -6.82 -5.60
CA VAL A 197 -10.56 -7.18 -4.35
C VAL A 197 -11.02 -8.64 -4.35
N GLU A 198 -11.55 -9.15 -5.46
CA GLU A 198 -12.04 -10.53 -5.55
C GLU A 198 -10.91 -11.56 -5.50
N ALA A 199 -9.77 -11.26 -6.14
CA ALA A 199 -8.56 -12.07 -6.06
C ALA A 199 -7.99 -12.06 -4.63
N LEU A 200 -7.98 -10.90 -3.98
CA LEU A 200 -7.54 -10.75 -2.59
C LEU A 200 -8.39 -11.56 -1.62
N LEU A 201 -9.72 -11.53 -1.75
CA LEU A 201 -10.63 -12.32 -0.90
C LEU A 201 -10.38 -13.83 -1.05
N ARG A 202 -10.18 -14.31 -2.28
CA ARG A 202 -9.83 -15.73 -2.51
C ARG A 202 -8.49 -16.08 -1.87
N ARG A 203 -7.49 -15.23 -2.03
CA ARG A 203 -6.17 -15.43 -1.41
C ARG A 203 -6.25 -15.39 0.11
N ALA A 204 -7.07 -14.51 0.68
CA ALA A 204 -7.33 -14.45 2.12
C ALA A 204 -7.84 -15.78 2.67
N ALA A 205 -8.75 -16.45 1.97
CA ALA A 205 -9.25 -17.77 2.38
C ALA A 205 -8.14 -18.83 2.44
N GLU A 206 -7.23 -18.85 1.45
CA GLU A 206 -6.07 -19.73 1.43
C GLU A 206 -5.10 -19.43 2.57
N LEU A 207 -4.86 -18.15 2.86
CA LEU A 207 -3.98 -17.72 3.94
C LEU A 207 -4.56 -18.10 5.32
N VAL A 208 -5.84 -17.90 5.53
CA VAL A 208 -6.53 -18.33 6.77
C VAL A 208 -6.39 -19.84 6.94
N LYS A 209 -6.51 -20.64 5.86
CA LYS A 209 -6.38 -22.09 5.91
C LYS A 209 -4.97 -22.58 6.30
N ARG A 210 -3.93 -21.78 6.08
CA ARG A 210 -2.57 -22.08 6.57
C ARG A 210 -2.44 -21.90 8.08
N VAL A 211 -3.29 -21.04 8.67
CA VAL A 211 -3.25 -20.74 10.10
C VAL A 211 -4.14 -21.71 10.88
N ILE A 212 -5.32 -22.04 10.33
CA ILE A 212 -6.28 -22.94 10.94
C ILE A 212 -7.01 -23.74 9.86
N ASP A 213 -7.21 -25.04 10.11
CA ASP A 213 -8.02 -25.89 9.24
C ASP A 213 -9.51 -25.69 9.51
N TYR A 214 -10.09 -24.68 8.87
CA TYR A 214 -11.52 -24.37 8.97
C TYR A 214 -12.37 -25.22 8.01
N GLN A 215 -13.62 -25.49 8.40
CA GLN A 215 -14.60 -26.16 7.54
C GLN A 215 -15.51 -25.15 6.83
N ILE A 216 -15.86 -24.08 7.52
CA ILE A 216 -16.70 -23.01 7.01
C ILE A 216 -16.06 -21.69 7.38
N MET A 217 -15.99 -20.78 6.41
CA MET A 217 -15.48 -19.44 6.60
C MET A 217 -16.25 -18.47 5.72
N SER A 218 -16.52 -17.28 6.22
CA SER A 218 -16.99 -16.16 5.42
C SER A 218 -16.21 -14.88 5.68
N ILE A 219 -16.11 -14.04 4.65
CA ILE A 219 -15.57 -12.69 4.72
C ILE A 219 -16.72 -11.74 4.47
N MET A 220 -17.03 -10.97 5.50
CA MET A 220 -18.06 -9.95 5.50
C MET A 220 -17.40 -8.58 5.36
N LEU A 221 -17.79 -7.78 4.37
CA LEU A 221 -17.30 -6.41 4.24
C LEU A 221 -18.41 -5.40 4.53
N TYR A 222 -18.06 -4.34 5.22
CA TYR A 222 -18.99 -3.26 5.56
C TYR A 222 -19.35 -2.42 4.34
N ASP A 223 -20.62 -2.23 4.10
CA ASP A 223 -21.18 -1.34 3.09
C ASP A 223 -21.76 -0.10 3.77
N SER A 224 -21.13 1.05 3.56
CA SER A 224 -21.55 2.33 4.15
C SER A 224 -22.89 2.85 3.61
N VAL A 225 -23.33 2.38 2.44
CA VAL A 225 -24.60 2.80 1.83
C VAL A 225 -25.79 2.10 2.51
N THR A 226 -25.67 0.79 2.72
CA THR A 226 -26.71 -0.02 3.37
C THR A 226 -26.55 -0.09 4.88
N ASN A 227 -25.40 0.31 5.42
CA ASN A 227 -25.01 0.19 6.83
C ASN A 227 -25.03 -1.26 7.33
N LEU A 228 -24.66 -2.22 6.45
CA LEU A 228 -24.65 -3.65 6.71
C LEU A 228 -23.28 -4.26 6.37
N PHE A 229 -22.97 -5.37 7.01
CA PHE A 229 -21.89 -6.27 6.59
C PHE A 229 -22.43 -7.23 5.54
N LEU A 230 -21.90 -7.14 4.33
CA LEU A 230 -22.30 -7.98 3.20
C LEU A 230 -21.29 -9.10 3.00
N GLN A 231 -21.79 -10.33 2.87
CA GLN A 231 -20.93 -11.48 2.58
C GLN A 231 -20.37 -11.39 1.17
N ARG A 232 -19.05 -11.20 1.08
CA ARG A 232 -18.32 -11.10 -0.19
C ARG A 232 -17.71 -12.43 -0.62
N LEU A 233 -17.33 -13.26 0.36
CA LEU A 233 -16.80 -14.59 0.13
C LEU A 233 -17.36 -15.54 1.19
N ALA A 234 -17.75 -16.73 0.77
CA ALA A 234 -18.02 -17.86 1.64
C ALA A 234 -17.29 -19.11 1.13
N VAL A 235 -16.67 -19.85 2.02
CA VAL A 235 -16.05 -21.15 1.73
C VAL A 235 -16.68 -22.19 2.65
N LYS A 236 -17.25 -23.23 2.07
CA LYS A 236 -17.82 -24.34 2.82
C LYS A 236 -17.22 -25.65 2.31
N TYR A 237 -16.53 -26.40 3.19
CA TYR A 237 -15.86 -27.67 2.87
C TYR A 237 -14.97 -27.58 1.63
N GLY A 238 -14.19 -26.49 1.51
CA GLY A 238 -13.27 -26.26 0.40
C GLY A 238 -13.89 -25.73 -0.89
N GLN A 239 -15.23 -25.57 -0.95
CA GLN A 239 -15.91 -24.97 -2.10
C GLN A 239 -16.23 -23.50 -1.83
N SER A 240 -15.80 -22.62 -2.73
CA SER A 240 -16.13 -21.20 -2.67
C SER A 240 -17.52 -20.95 -3.21
N THR A 241 -18.35 -20.20 -2.49
CA THR A 241 -19.69 -19.77 -2.89
C THR A 241 -19.83 -18.27 -2.70
N GLN A 242 -20.59 -17.61 -3.57
CA GLN A 242 -21.02 -16.24 -3.33
C GLN A 242 -22.25 -16.27 -2.44
N GLY A 243 -22.15 -15.73 -1.24
CA GLY A 243 -23.25 -15.63 -0.29
C GLY A 243 -24.10 -14.37 -0.48
N LYS A 244 -25.34 -14.44 -0.02
CA LYS A 244 -26.26 -13.27 0.02
C LYS A 244 -26.54 -12.83 1.47
N LEU A 245 -25.72 -13.23 2.44
CA LEU A 245 -25.91 -12.88 3.83
C LEU A 245 -25.58 -11.40 4.05
N ALA A 246 -26.47 -10.71 4.75
CA ALA A 246 -26.29 -9.34 5.20
C ALA A 246 -26.56 -9.27 6.70
N VAL A 247 -25.68 -8.63 7.48
CA VAL A 247 -25.71 -8.61 8.95
C VAL A 247 -25.47 -7.19 9.45
N GLY A 248 -26.28 -6.73 10.41
CA GLY A 248 -26.11 -5.43 11.07
C GLY A 248 -25.05 -5.45 12.18
N PHE A 249 -24.64 -4.26 12.64
CA PHE A 249 -23.61 -4.08 13.69
C PHE A 249 -23.91 -4.77 15.03
N SER A 250 -25.15 -5.02 15.37
CA SER A 250 -25.52 -5.68 16.64
C SER A 250 -26.17 -7.03 16.43
N GLU A 251 -25.99 -7.62 15.27
CA GLU A 251 -26.74 -8.77 14.83
C GLU A 251 -25.84 -10.01 14.75
N GLY A 252 -26.16 -11.02 15.56
CA GLY A 252 -25.40 -12.26 15.59
C GLY A 252 -24.00 -12.13 16.23
N ILE A 253 -23.19 -13.14 16.03
CA ILE A 253 -21.80 -13.17 16.52
C ILE A 253 -20.92 -12.22 15.69
N ILE A 254 -21.15 -12.17 14.38
CA ILE A 254 -20.49 -11.25 13.46
C ILE A 254 -20.71 -9.79 13.88
N GLY A 255 -21.98 -9.40 14.14
CA GLY A 255 -22.30 -8.05 14.59
C GLY A 255 -21.76 -7.73 15.98
N ALA A 256 -21.65 -8.71 16.88
CA ALA A 256 -21.02 -8.55 18.18
C ALA A 256 -19.51 -8.26 18.05
N ALA A 257 -18.80 -8.97 17.18
CA ALA A 257 -17.40 -8.72 16.88
C ALA A 257 -17.20 -7.35 16.24
N ALA A 258 -18.07 -6.98 15.30
CA ALA A 258 -18.05 -5.68 14.64
C ALA A 258 -18.26 -4.51 15.63
N SER A 259 -19.24 -4.64 16.53
CA SER A 259 -19.57 -3.58 17.51
C SER A 259 -18.51 -3.42 18.61
N SER A 260 -17.93 -4.53 19.08
CA SER A 260 -16.91 -4.50 20.13
C SER A 260 -15.51 -4.12 19.60
N GLY A 261 -15.24 -4.34 18.31
CA GLY A 261 -13.89 -4.25 17.75
C GLY A 261 -12.93 -5.31 18.30
N LEU A 262 -13.46 -6.37 18.91
CA LEU A 262 -12.69 -7.46 19.51
C LEU A 262 -13.12 -8.80 18.93
N PRO A 263 -12.22 -9.80 18.87
CA PRO A 263 -12.59 -11.16 18.50
C PRO A 263 -13.67 -11.72 19.42
N VAL A 264 -14.67 -12.35 18.85
CA VAL A 264 -15.74 -13.05 19.60
C VAL A 264 -15.63 -14.53 19.33
N ARG A 265 -15.27 -15.30 20.36
CA ARG A 265 -15.16 -16.75 20.33
C ARG A 265 -16.33 -17.38 21.08
N VAL A 266 -17.09 -18.22 20.39
CA VAL A 266 -18.22 -18.96 20.96
C VAL A 266 -17.91 -20.45 20.94
N PRO A 267 -17.62 -21.05 22.11
CA PRO A 267 -17.27 -22.47 22.21
C PRO A 267 -18.44 -23.42 21.85
N ASP A 268 -19.69 -23.00 22.12
CA ASP A 268 -20.92 -23.78 21.81
C ASP A 268 -22.03 -22.80 21.42
N VAL A 269 -22.29 -22.69 20.12
CA VAL A 269 -23.28 -21.74 19.58
C VAL A 269 -24.69 -22.04 20.02
N THR A 270 -24.99 -23.27 20.43
CA THR A 270 -26.33 -23.66 20.91
C THR A 270 -26.67 -23.02 22.26
N LYS A 271 -25.68 -22.53 22.98
CA LYS A 271 -25.81 -21.88 24.29
C LYS A 271 -25.71 -20.36 24.23
N ASP A 272 -25.35 -19.77 23.05
CA ASP A 272 -25.21 -18.35 22.89
C ASP A 272 -26.48 -17.74 22.28
N VAL A 273 -27.13 -16.86 23.01
CA VAL A 273 -28.39 -16.23 22.61
C VAL A 273 -28.23 -15.29 21.41
N ARG A 274 -27.00 -14.88 21.09
CA ARG A 274 -26.70 -14.03 19.95
C ARG A 274 -26.63 -14.81 18.63
N TYR A 275 -26.40 -16.14 18.72
CA TYR A 275 -26.20 -16.97 17.54
C TYR A 275 -27.43 -16.96 16.62
N ARG A 276 -27.20 -16.68 15.35
CA ARG A 276 -28.21 -16.86 14.30
C ARG A 276 -27.85 -18.08 13.47
N MET A 277 -28.75 -19.05 13.46
CA MET A 277 -28.55 -20.29 12.72
C MET A 277 -28.59 -20.04 11.21
N VAL A 278 -27.41 -19.94 10.59
CA VAL A 278 -27.22 -19.93 9.12
C VAL A 278 -26.89 -21.35 8.64
N ASN A 279 -26.06 -22.06 9.41
CA ASN A 279 -25.66 -23.43 9.10
C ASN A 279 -26.00 -24.36 10.27
N PRO A 280 -26.87 -25.37 10.08
CA PRO A 280 -27.29 -26.28 11.13
C PRO A 280 -26.17 -27.15 11.72
N GLU A 281 -25.08 -27.32 10.98
CA GLU A 281 -23.95 -28.15 11.39
C GLU A 281 -23.01 -27.42 12.36
N THR A 282 -23.07 -26.08 12.45
CA THR A 282 -22.18 -25.28 13.29
C THR A 282 -22.40 -25.59 14.78
N ARG A 283 -21.28 -25.79 15.49
CA ARG A 283 -21.24 -25.99 16.95
C ARG A 283 -20.37 -24.96 17.66
N SER A 284 -19.33 -24.45 17.02
CA SER A 284 -18.53 -23.34 17.52
C SER A 284 -18.25 -22.31 16.43
N GLU A 285 -18.08 -21.06 16.83
CA GLU A 285 -17.86 -19.92 15.91
C GLU A 285 -16.79 -18.98 16.45
N LEU A 286 -16.02 -18.40 15.54
CA LEU A 286 -14.99 -17.39 15.82
C LEU A 286 -15.13 -16.26 14.81
N ALA A 287 -15.60 -15.10 15.27
CA ALA A 287 -15.71 -13.89 14.46
C ALA A 287 -14.60 -12.89 14.84
N ILE A 288 -13.84 -12.43 13.85
CA ILE A 288 -12.69 -11.55 14.02
C ILE A 288 -12.91 -10.28 13.21
N PRO A 289 -12.95 -9.09 13.84
CA PRO A 289 -13.13 -7.84 13.13
C PRO A 289 -11.85 -7.48 12.36
N MET A 290 -12.02 -7.06 11.11
CA MET A 290 -10.99 -6.46 10.27
C MET A 290 -11.03 -4.95 10.47
N ILE A 291 -10.01 -4.41 11.14
CA ILE A 291 -9.97 -3.01 11.56
C ILE A 291 -8.91 -2.25 10.78
N HIS A 292 -9.29 -1.12 10.18
CA HIS A 292 -8.37 -0.17 9.56
C HIS A 292 -8.59 1.23 10.15
N LYS A 293 -7.52 1.88 10.65
CA LYS A 293 -7.56 3.23 11.26
C LYS A 293 -8.68 3.42 12.30
N GLY A 294 -8.93 2.39 13.11
CA GLY A 294 -9.94 2.42 14.17
C GLY A 294 -11.38 2.15 13.70
N ALA A 295 -11.63 1.97 12.41
CA ALA A 295 -12.93 1.59 11.88
C ALA A 295 -12.95 0.09 11.50
N VAL A 296 -14.07 -0.58 11.80
CA VAL A 296 -14.29 -1.96 11.35
C VAL A 296 -14.77 -1.92 9.90
N ILE A 297 -13.95 -2.42 8.99
CA ILE A 297 -14.24 -2.49 7.56
C ILE A 297 -14.80 -3.85 7.12
N GLY A 298 -14.75 -4.84 8.00
CA GLY A 298 -15.27 -6.17 7.74
C GLY A 298 -15.12 -7.09 8.94
N VAL A 299 -15.60 -8.32 8.79
CA VAL A 299 -15.46 -9.39 9.77
C VAL A 299 -15.07 -10.68 9.05
N LEU A 300 -14.04 -11.33 9.56
CA LEU A 300 -13.68 -12.70 9.20
C LEU A 300 -14.41 -13.63 10.15
N ASP A 301 -15.25 -14.49 9.62
CA ASP A 301 -16.10 -15.39 10.37
C ASP A 301 -15.75 -16.84 10.04
N LEU A 302 -15.49 -17.65 11.07
CA LEU A 302 -15.13 -19.06 10.96
C LEU A 302 -16.07 -19.92 11.81
N GLU A 303 -16.54 -20.99 11.23
CA GLU A 303 -17.44 -21.92 11.88
C GLU A 303 -16.90 -23.35 11.84
N SER A 304 -17.19 -24.11 12.89
CA SER A 304 -16.84 -25.54 12.98
C SER A 304 -18.00 -26.39 13.49
N PRO A 305 -18.17 -27.61 12.96
CA PRO A 305 -19.13 -28.59 13.50
C PRO A 305 -18.71 -29.23 14.84
N GLN A 306 -17.50 -28.89 15.33
CA GLN A 306 -17.00 -29.36 16.61
C GLN A 306 -17.18 -28.28 17.68
N SER A 307 -17.68 -28.63 18.85
CA SER A 307 -17.72 -27.74 20.00
C SER A 307 -16.29 -27.46 20.51
N ASN A 308 -16.06 -26.23 20.98
CA ASN A 308 -14.80 -25.78 21.55
C ASN A 308 -13.57 -25.92 20.59
N TYR A 309 -13.82 -25.87 19.28
CA TYR A 309 -12.76 -26.03 18.26
C TYR A 309 -11.78 -24.87 18.24
N PHE A 310 -12.29 -23.65 18.36
CA PHE A 310 -11.45 -22.45 18.30
C PHE A 310 -10.81 -22.16 19.66
N THR A 311 -9.49 -21.93 19.68
CA THR A 311 -8.70 -21.59 20.88
C THR A 311 -8.38 -20.09 20.93
N GLU A 312 -7.87 -19.61 22.07
CA GLU A 312 -7.36 -18.23 22.19
C GLU A 312 -6.15 -17.98 21.28
N ASP A 313 -5.33 -19.00 21.03
CA ASP A 313 -4.19 -18.90 20.10
C ASP A 313 -4.68 -18.71 18.66
N HIS A 314 -5.73 -19.42 18.25
CA HIS A 314 -6.38 -19.20 16.97
C HIS A 314 -6.92 -17.77 16.84
N ALA A 315 -7.59 -17.26 17.87
CA ALA A 315 -8.11 -15.90 17.86
C ALA A 315 -6.98 -14.85 17.74
N ARG A 316 -5.86 -15.03 18.46
CA ARG A 316 -4.69 -14.14 18.37
C ARG A 316 -4.05 -14.16 16.99
N ALA A 317 -3.74 -15.34 16.45
CA ALA A 317 -3.10 -15.47 15.15
C ALA A 317 -3.96 -14.90 14.02
N LEU A 318 -5.26 -15.22 14.01
CA LEU A 318 -6.19 -14.71 13.01
C LEU A 318 -6.48 -13.21 13.15
N SER A 319 -6.39 -12.64 14.36
CA SER A 319 -6.50 -11.19 14.55
C SER A 319 -5.37 -10.42 13.86
N ILE A 320 -4.15 -10.95 13.91
CA ILE A 320 -3.02 -10.34 13.22
C ILE A 320 -3.23 -10.45 11.69
N LEU A 321 -3.67 -11.61 11.20
CA LEU A 321 -3.98 -11.79 9.79
C LEU A 321 -5.13 -10.88 9.33
N ALA A 322 -6.21 -10.77 10.12
CA ALA A 322 -7.34 -9.90 9.84
C ALA A 322 -6.94 -8.42 9.73
N ALA A 323 -6.01 -7.97 10.59
CA ALA A 323 -5.47 -6.61 10.51
C ALA A 323 -4.68 -6.38 9.20
N GLN A 324 -3.88 -7.35 8.75
CA GLN A 324 -3.16 -7.26 7.48
C GLN A 324 -4.12 -7.29 6.28
N LEU A 325 -5.13 -8.17 6.32
CA LEU A 325 -6.17 -8.22 5.29
C LEU A 325 -6.98 -6.92 5.23
N ALA A 326 -7.25 -6.28 6.37
CA ALA A 326 -7.92 -4.99 6.41
C ALA A 326 -7.12 -3.92 5.65
N ILE A 327 -5.80 -3.85 5.86
CA ILE A 327 -4.93 -2.91 5.14
C ILE A 327 -4.93 -3.22 3.63
N ALA A 328 -4.80 -4.49 3.26
CA ALA A 328 -4.77 -4.93 1.87
C ALA A 328 -6.09 -4.63 1.14
N LEU A 329 -7.23 -4.89 1.78
CA LEU A 329 -8.57 -4.61 1.25
C LEU A 329 -8.80 -3.11 1.04
N GLU A 330 -8.41 -2.27 1.99
CA GLU A 330 -8.51 -0.81 1.84
C GLU A 330 -7.64 -0.30 0.70
N ASN A 331 -6.39 -0.80 0.59
CA ASN A 331 -5.51 -0.44 -0.52
C ASN A 331 -6.10 -0.86 -1.87
N ALA A 332 -6.62 -2.08 -2.00
CA ALA A 332 -7.26 -2.55 -3.23
C ALA A 332 -8.49 -1.70 -3.58
N HIS A 333 -9.34 -1.37 -2.61
CA HIS A 333 -10.52 -0.52 -2.79
C HIS A 333 -10.14 0.90 -3.24
N LEU A 334 -9.13 1.50 -2.60
CA LEU A 334 -8.62 2.83 -2.99
C LEU A 334 -8.05 2.82 -4.41
N TYR A 335 -7.31 1.77 -4.77
CA TYR A 335 -6.75 1.62 -6.11
C TYR A 335 -7.84 1.49 -7.19
N GLU A 336 -8.86 0.65 -6.95
CA GLU A 336 -10.03 0.55 -7.84
C GLU A 336 -10.76 1.90 -7.99
N LYS A 337 -10.88 2.66 -6.90
CA LYS A 337 -11.51 3.98 -6.94
C LYS A 337 -10.69 4.96 -7.78
N VAL A 338 -9.38 5.04 -7.58
CA VAL A 338 -8.48 5.90 -8.37
C VAL A 338 -8.56 5.53 -9.85
N ALA A 339 -8.40 4.25 -10.20
CA ALA A 339 -8.48 3.79 -11.59
C ALA A 339 -9.83 4.12 -12.25
N ARG A 340 -10.93 4.02 -11.50
CA ARG A 340 -12.27 4.36 -12.00
C ARG A 340 -12.43 5.86 -12.21
N ASP A 341 -11.91 6.68 -11.29
CA ASP A 341 -11.97 8.15 -11.38
C ASP A 341 -11.07 8.66 -12.52
N GLU A 342 -9.87 8.08 -12.71
CA GLU A 342 -9.00 8.38 -13.86
C GLU A 342 -9.68 8.04 -15.19
N ALA A 343 -10.24 6.85 -15.32
CA ALA A 343 -10.94 6.44 -16.53
C ALA A 343 -12.21 7.29 -16.83
N ARG A 344 -12.84 7.82 -15.80
CA ARG A 344 -13.95 8.77 -15.95
C ARG A 344 -13.43 10.12 -16.44
N MET A 345 -12.38 10.66 -15.81
CA MET A 345 -11.79 11.95 -16.16
C MET A 345 -11.26 11.94 -17.61
N GLU A 346 -10.59 10.88 -18.01
CA GLU A 346 -10.11 10.71 -19.38
C GLU A 346 -11.27 10.74 -20.40
N ARG A 347 -12.37 10.04 -20.12
CA ARG A 347 -13.58 10.07 -21.00
C ARG A 347 -14.20 11.46 -21.09
N GLU A 348 -14.26 12.21 -19.99
CA GLU A 348 -14.78 13.58 -19.95
C GLU A 348 -13.89 14.53 -20.78
N LEU A 349 -12.55 14.42 -20.65
CA LEU A 349 -11.60 15.21 -21.42
C LEU A 349 -11.66 14.88 -22.93
N GLN A 350 -11.75 13.62 -23.31
CA GLN A 350 -11.95 13.21 -24.70
C GLN A 350 -13.26 13.75 -25.30
N ALA A 351 -14.32 13.81 -24.50
CA ALA A 351 -15.58 14.42 -24.93
C ALA A 351 -15.42 15.95 -25.15
N ALA A 352 -14.70 16.64 -24.26
CA ALA A 352 -14.39 18.06 -24.41
C ALA A 352 -13.54 18.34 -25.67
N GLN A 353 -12.54 17.50 -25.93
CA GLN A 353 -11.72 17.58 -27.15
C GLN A 353 -12.53 17.46 -28.43
N ARG A 354 -13.45 16.48 -28.49
CA ARG A 354 -14.36 16.34 -29.65
C ARG A 354 -15.25 17.56 -29.84
N MET A 355 -15.78 18.13 -28.74
CA MET A 355 -16.59 19.35 -28.81
C MET A 355 -15.76 20.55 -29.29
N GLN A 356 -14.53 20.70 -28.79
CA GLN A 356 -13.62 21.77 -29.24
C GLN A 356 -13.28 21.63 -30.73
N GLY A 357 -12.94 20.41 -31.20
CA GLY A 357 -12.70 20.15 -32.61
C GLY A 357 -13.89 20.50 -33.52
N ALA A 358 -15.12 20.26 -33.03
CA ALA A 358 -16.33 20.63 -33.76
C ALA A 358 -16.59 22.17 -33.80
N LEU A 359 -16.00 22.93 -32.88
CA LEU A 359 -16.07 24.39 -32.91
C LEU A 359 -15.16 24.99 -33.97
N LEU A 360 -14.02 24.36 -34.28
CA LEU A 360 -13.10 24.85 -35.31
C LEU A 360 -13.72 24.65 -36.69
N ARG A 361 -13.78 25.73 -37.48
CA ARG A 361 -14.27 25.63 -38.85
C ARG A 361 -13.17 25.11 -39.75
N PRO A 362 -13.51 24.16 -40.66
CA PRO A 362 -12.56 23.76 -41.71
C PRO A 362 -12.21 24.94 -42.62
N VAL A 363 -11.09 24.82 -43.28
CA VAL A 363 -10.69 25.75 -44.35
C VAL A 363 -11.82 25.78 -45.40
N PRO A 364 -12.26 26.98 -45.84
CA PRO A 364 -13.31 27.10 -46.82
C PRO A 364 -12.85 26.55 -48.21
N ASP A 365 -13.70 25.79 -48.88
CA ASP A 365 -13.43 25.19 -50.19
C ASP A 365 -13.58 26.18 -51.36
N GLU A 366 -14.10 27.37 -51.12
CA GLU A 366 -14.33 28.37 -52.17
C GLU A 366 -13.03 29.00 -52.66
N ASP A 367 -12.99 29.31 -53.97
CA ASP A 367 -11.87 29.98 -54.62
C ASP A 367 -11.81 31.49 -54.29
N PHE A 368 -11.11 31.81 -53.21
CA PHE A 368 -10.78 33.19 -52.89
C PHE A 368 -9.54 33.74 -53.58
N GLY A 369 -8.93 33.00 -54.57
CA GLY A 369 -7.69 33.35 -55.21
C GLY A 369 -6.46 33.15 -54.29
N VAL A 370 -6.63 32.42 -53.22
CA VAL A 370 -5.57 32.00 -52.30
C VAL A 370 -5.76 30.51 -52.01
N ASP A 371 -4.65 29.88 -51.70
CA ASP A 371 -4.59 28.54 -51.13
C ASP A 371 -4.43 28.70 -49.59
N LEU A 372 -5.29 28.04 -48.83
CA LEU A 372 -5.34 28.18 -47.37
C LEU A 372 -5.16 26.81 -46.72
N ALA A 373 -4.41 26.78 -45.62
CA ALA A 373 -4.33 25.61 -44.76
C ALA A 373 -4.30 26.05 -43.28
N ALA A 374 -4.82 25.22 -42.39
CA ALA A 374 -4.71 25.40 -40.95
C ALA A 374 -4.40 24.05 -40.29
N ARG A 375 -3.56 24.11 -39.28
CA ARG A 375 -3.22 22.96 -38.44
C ARG A 375 -3.19 23.39 -36.97
N ILE A 376 -3.61 22.47 -36.12
CA ILE A 376 -3.53 22.61 -34.67
C ILE A 376 -3.10 21.27 -34.08
N LEU A 377 -2.09 21.32 -33.22
CA LEU A 377 -1.57 20.17 -32.50
C LEU A 377 -1.55 20.52 -31.01
N SER A 378 -2.46 19.93 -30.27
CA SER A 378 -2.60 20.18 -28.84
C SER A 378 -1.48 19.54 -28.04
N ALA A 379 -0.98 20.23 -27.02
CA ALA A 379 -0.04 19.69 -26.05
C ALA A 379 -0.72 18.76 -25.02
N ARG A 380 -2.02 18.94 -24.81
CA ARG A 380 -2.88 18.16 -23.92
C ARG A 380 -4.15 17.73 -24.65
N GLU A 381 -5.08 17.11 -23.90
CA GLU A 381 -6.36 16.64 -24.44
C GLU A 381 -7.20 17.77 -25.02
N VAL A 382 -7.15 18.96 -24.43
CA VAL A 382 -7.81 20.18 -24.93
C VAL A 382 -6.81 21.31 -25.07
N CYS A 383 -7.04 22.17 -26.06
CA CYS A 383 -6.13 23.19 -26.57
C CYS A 383 -6.53 24.60 -26.13
N GLY A 384 -5.58 25.43 -25.72
CA GLY A 384 -5.77 26.88 -25.53
C GLY A 384 -5.83 27.64 -26.86
N ASP A 385 -5.08 27.14 -27.83
CA ASP A 385 -5.04 27.70 -29.18
C ASP A 385 -6.36 27.50 -29.93
N LEU A 386 -6.64 28.41 -30.83
CA LEU A 386 -7.77 28.34 -31.75
C LEU A 386 -7.49 29.02 -33.07
N TYR A 387 -8.19 28.57 -34.10
CA TYR A 387 -8.32 29.29 -35.36
C TYR A 387 -9.78 29.28 -35.82
N ASP A 388 -10.16 30.26 -36.67
CA ASP A 388 -11.49 30.27 -37.31
C ASP A 388 -11.42 30.93 -38.67
N PHE A 389 -12.33 30.51 -39.57
CA PHE A 389 -12.51 31.11 -40.90
C PHE A 389 -13.90 31.75 -41.02
N LEU A 390 -13.93 33.00 -41.48
CA LEU A 390 -15.14 33.81 -41.62
C LEU A 390 -15.39 34.14 -43.10
N ARG A 391 -16.52 33.75 -43.64
CA ARG A 391 -16.91 34.02 -45.03
C ARG A 391 -17.68 35.33 -45.11
N TYR A 392 -17.19 36.26 -45.90
CA TYR A 392 -17.86 37.57 -46.16
C TYR A 392 -18.35 37.70 -47.58
N GLY A 393 -18.86 36.60 -48.15
CA GLY A 393 -19.31 36.49 -49.53
C GLY A 393 -18.27 35.78 -50.41
N PRO A 394 -18.45 35.79 -51.77
CA PRO A 394 -17.64 34.95 -52.66
C PRO A 394 -16.20 35.44 -52.90
N THR A 395 -15.88 36.67 -52.50
CA THR A 395 -14.57 37.30 -52.82
C THR A 395 -13.80 37.76 -51.61
N ARG A 396 -14.34 37.56 -50.39
CA ARG A 396 -13.68 38.00 -49.16
C ARG A 396 -13.74 36.93 -48.10
N VAL A 397 -12.61 36.56 -47.56
CA VAL A 397 -12.47 35.66 -46.42
C VAL A 397 -11.73 36.35 -45.27
N GLY A 398 -12.18 36.08 -44.04
CA GLY A 398 -11.44 36.43 -42.84
C GLY A 398 -10.94 35.17 -42.17
N PHE A 399 -9.83 35.26 -41.46
CA PHE A 399 -9.33 34.18 -40.64
C PHE A 399 -8.73 34.75 -39.36
N ALA A 400 -8.81 33.95 -38.32
CA ALA A 400 -8.37 34.27 -36.97
C ALA A 400 -7.40 33.20 -36.47
N LEU A 401 -6.43 33.63 -35.67
CA LEU A 401 -5.59 32.79 -34.85
C LEU A 401 -5.58 33.39 -33.44
N GLY A 402 -5.76 32.59 -32.44
CA GLY A 402 -5.74 33.05 -31.05
C GLY A 402 -5.11 32.01 -30.14
N ASP A 403 -4.52 32.47 -29.06
CA ASP A 403 -3.96 31.66 -28.01
C ASP A 403 -4.38 32.22 -26.64
N VAL A 404 -4.92 31.38 -25.78
CA VAL A 404 -5.45 31.73 -24.46
C VAL A 404 -4.39 31.48 -23.39
N SER A 405 -4.16 32.50 -22.54
CA SER A 405 -3.24 32.39 -21.42
C SER A 405 -3.56 31.19 -20.50
N GLY A 406 -2.54 30.34 -20.24
CA GLY A 406 -2.65 29.11 -19.46
C GLY A 406 -3.09 27.92 -20.30
N LYS A 407 -3.32 26.75 -19.66
CA LYS A 407 -3.50 25.48 -20.36
C LYS A 407 -4.68 24.70 -19.84
N GLY A 408 -5.13 23.72 -20.62
CA GLY A 408 -6.16 22.76 -20.25
C GLY A 408 -7.60 23.29 -20.41
N SER A 409 -8.56 22.68 -19.72
CA SER A 409 -9.99 22.89 -19.93
C SER A 409 -10.46 24.34 -19.75
N ALA A 410 -9.85 25.10 -18.84
CA ALA A 410 -10.21 26.48 -18.60
C ALA A 410 -9.78 27.40 -19.78
N ALA A 411 -8.61 27.17 -20.38
CA ALA A 411 -8.17 27.88 -21.57
C ALA A 411 -9.05 27.52 -22.79
N ALA A 412 -9.32 26.23 -22.98
CA ALA A 412 -10.18 25.74 -24.03
C ALA A 412 -11.61 26.34 -23.98
N LEU A 413 -12.18 26.44 -22.77
CA LEU A 413 -13.51 27.04 -22.57
C LEU A 413 -13.50 28.54 -22.86
N TYR A 414 -12.45 29.25 -22.43
CA TYR A 414 -12.29 30.67 -22.74
C TYR A 414 -12.18 30.91 -24.26
N GLY A 415 -11.40 30.07 -24.96
CA GLY A 415 -11.28 30.09 -26.41
C GLY A 415 -12.62 29.83 -27.11
N ALA A 416 -13.42 28.89 -26.62
CA ALA A 416 -14.76 28.62 -27.14
C ALA A 416 -15.70 29.84 -27.01
N VAL A 417 -15.64 30.55 -25.88
CA VAL A 417 -16.38 31.82 -25.67
C VAL A 417 -15.92 32.87 -26.66
N ALA A 418 -14.60 33.03 -26.84
CA ALA A 418 -14.04 34.00 -27.78
C ALA A 418 -14.46 33.71 -29.24
N ILE A 419 -14.45 32.46 -29.67
CA ILE A 419 -15.00 32.03 -31.00
C ILE A 419 -16.50 32.38 -31.11
N GLY A 420 -17.27 32.11 -30.06
CA GLY A 420 -18.72 32.46 -30.03
C GLY A 420 -18.95 33.94 -30.21
N ILE A 421 -18.21 34.80 -29.48
CA ILE A 421 -18.28 36.27 -29.60
C ILE A 421 -17.80 36.68 -31.00
N LEU A 422 -16.67 36.20 -31.48
CA LEU A 422 -16.16 36.48 -32.83
C LEU A 422 -17.24 36.24 -33.91
N ARG A 423 -17.89 35.08 -33.84
CA ARG A 423 -18.93 34.70 -34.80
C ARG A 423 -20.20 35.55 -34.68
N SER A 424 -20.50 36.06 -33.51
CA SER A 424 -21.65 36.94 -33.31
C SER A 424 -21.44 38.32 -33.93
N ILE A 425 -20.20 38.82 -33.93
CA ILE A 425 -19.87 40.14 -34.51
C ILE A 425 -19.44 40.04 -35.99
N ALA A 426 -19.02 38.88 -36.46
CA ALA A 426 -18.58 38.66 -37.85
C ALA A 426 -19.57 39.15 -38.93
N PRO A 427 -20.91 39.02 -38.80
CA PRO A 427 -21.86 39.54 -39.79
C PRO A 427 -21.79 41.03 -40.03
N GLN A 428 -21.26 41.80 -39.11
CA GLN A 428 -21.07 43.26 -39.26
C GLN A 428 -20.01 43.64 -40.29
N LYS A 429 -19.17 42.66 -40.69
CA LYS A 429 -18.11 42.81 -41.69
C LYS A 429 -17.10 43.93 -41.40
N LEU A 430 -16.80 44.13 -40.12
CA LEU A 430 -15.89 45.15 -39.62
C LEU A 430 -14.50 45.03 -40.24
N LEU A 431 -13.72 46.10 -40.17
CA LEU A 431 -12.30 46.06 -40.45
C LEU A 431 -11.58 45.35 -39.31
N PRO A 432 -10.41 44.72 -39.56
CA PRO A 432 -9.71 43.95 -38.54
C PRO A 432 -9.46 44.66 -37.21
N ALA A 433 -8.97 45.88 -37.24
CA ALA A 433 -8.74 46.69 -36.03
C ALA A 433 -10.02 46.94 -35.23
N GLU A 434 -11.10 47.27 -35.91
CA GLU A 434 -12.37 47.56 -35.29
C GLU A 434 -13.01 46.28 -34.73
N LEU A 435 -12.86 45.15 -35.43
CA LEU A 435 -13.30 43.84 -34.93
C LEU A 435 -12.59 43.47 -33.63
N LEU A 436 -11.22 43.63 -33.58
CA LEU A 436 -10.44 43.36 -32.36
C LEU A 436 -10.87 44.28 -31.21
N ARG A 437 -11.11 45.54 -31.47
CA ARG A 437 -11.61 46.48 -30.44
C ARG A 437 -12.94 46.03 -29.87
N GLN A 438 -13.89 45.67 -30.72
CA GLN A 438 -15.22 45.22 -30.29
C GLN A 438 -15.15 43.84 -29.58
N LEU A 439 -14.32 42.94 -30.07
CA LEU A 439 -14.08 41.64 -29.44
C LEU A 439 -13.47 41.83 -28.05
N ASN A 440 -12.45 42.70 -27.92
CA ASN A 440 -11.84 43.04 -26.63
C ASN A 440 -12.86 43.58 -25.62
N GLN A 441 -13.70 44.55 -26.07
CA GLN A 441 -14.72 45.13 -25.20
C GLN A 441 -15.66 44.05 -24.67
N LEU A 442 -16.22 43.17 -25.53
CA LEU A 442 -17.14 42.10 -25.11
C LEU A 442 -16.50 41.04 -24.23
N ILE A 443 -15.19 40.80 -24.39
CA ILE A 443 -14.41 39.90 -23.51
C ILE A 443 -14.21 40.58 -22.16
N CYS A 444 -13.86 41.86 -22.11
CA CYS A 444 -13.63 42.61 -20.88
C CYS A 444 -14.94 42.80 -20.06
N GLU A 445 -16.10 42.91 -20.70
CA GLU A 445 -17.40 42.95 -20.01
C GLU A 445 -17.65 41.71 -19.15
N ARG A 446 -17.01 40.58 -19.49
CA ARG A 446 -17.11 39.29 -18.77
C ARG A 446 -15.75 38.82 -18.31
N ARG A 447 -14.93 39.73 -17.80
CA ARG A 447 -13.56 39.45 -17.42
C ARG A 447 -13.47 38.24 -16.49
N ILE A 448 -12.66 37.26 -16.88
CA ILE A 448 -12.27 36.13 -16.05
C ILE A 448 -10.90 36.44 -15.47
N GLU A 449 -10.80 36.54 -14.16
CA GLU A 449 -9.57 36.92 -13.45
C GLU A 449 -8.39 36.02 -13.87
N GLY A 450 -7.24 36.65 -14.19
CA GLY A 450 -6.03 35.95 -14.59
C GLY A 450 -6.07 35.35 -15.99
N ARG A 451 -7.09 35.65 -16.82
CA ARG A 451 -7.19 35.15 -18.21
C ARG A 451 -7.17 36.29 -19.21
N PHE A 452 -6.37 36.11 -20.25
CA PHE A 452 -6.30 36.96 -21.43
C PHE A 452 -6.02 36.10 -22.66
N MET A 453 -6.09 36.69 -23.84
CA MET A 453 -5.86 35.97 -25.10
C MET A 453 -5.01 36.83 -26.03
N THR A 454 -4.00 36.22 -26.61
CA THR A 454 -3.35 36.80 -27.80
C THR A 454 -4.21 36.46 -29.04
N PHE A 455 -4.33 37.41 -29.98
CA PHE A 455 -5.25 37.17 -31.11
C PHE A 455 -4.78 37.96 -32.34
N CYS A 456 -4.79 37.30 -33.50
CA CYS A 456 -4.56 37.93 -34.78
C CYS A 456 -5.77 37.70 -35.67
N PHE A 457 -6.24 38.75 -36.30
CA PHE A 457 -7.36 38.68 -37.26
C PHE A 457 -6.95 39.31 -38.60
N ALA A 458 -7.16 38.56 -39.67
CA ALA A 458 -6.85 38.99 -41.02
C ALA A 458 -8.07 38.90 -41.94
N THR A 459 -8.16 39.80 -42.93
CA THR A 459 -9.15 39.71 -44.02
C THR A 459 -8.49 39.85 -45.37
N TRP A 460 -8.80 38.92 -46.26
CA TRP A 460 -8.34 38.90 -47.63
C TRP A 460 -9.47 39.22 -48.61
N ARG A 461 -9.17 40.02 -49.65
CA ARG A 461 -10.11 40.39 -50.69
C ARG A 461 -9.54 40.11 -52.09
N LYS A 462 -10.09 39.10 -52.80
CA LYS A 462 -9.65 38.59 -54.09
C LYS A 462 -9.53 39.65 -55.16
N PRO A 463 -10.57 40.49 -55.47
CA PRO A 463 -10.49 41.41 -56.61
C PRO A 463 -9.40 42.49 -56.50
N THR A 464 -9.02 42.86 -55.30
CA THR A 464 -8.04 43.91 -55.03
C THR A 464 -6.71 43.35 -54.55
N ARG A 465 -6.59 42.01 -54.37
CA ARG A 465 -5.45 41.33 -53.76
C ARG A 465 -4.96 42.02 -52.46
N LYS A 466 -5.93 42.52 -51.71
CA LYS A 466 -5.64 43.31 -50.50
C LYS A 466 -5.83 42.44 -49.28
N LEU A 467 -4.76 42.35 -48.48
CA LEU A 467 -4.78 41.80 -47.15
C LEU A 467 -4.86 42.95 -46.13
N ARG A 468 -5.67 42.77 -45.11
CA ARG A 468 -5.71 43.64 -43.91
C ARG A 468 -5.49 42.76 -42.69
N VAL A 469 -4.63 43.16 -41.76
CA VAL A 469 -4.30 42.40 -40.56
C VAL A 469 -4.32 43.34 -39.37
N ALA A 470 -4.85 42.89 -38.25
CA ALA A 470 -4.70 43.50 -36.94
C ALA A 470 -4.26 42.47 -35.92
N ASN A 471 -3.38 42.85 -35.02
CA ASN A 471 -2.77 41.96 -34.04
C ASN A 471 -3.05 42.44 -32.61
N ALA A 472 -3.45 41.54 -31.75
CA ALA A 472 -3.67 41.75 -30.34
C ALA A 472 -2.69 40.88 -29.53
N GLY A 473 -1.40 41.12 -29.63
CA GLY A 473 -0.35 40.47 -28.89
C GLY A 473 0.03 39.06 -29.36
N GLN A 474 -0.49 38.59 -30.50
CA GLN A 474 -0.12 37.28 -31.07
C GLN A 474 1.26 37.35 -31.72
N THR A 475 1.91 36.18 -31.90
CA THR A 475 3.18 36.07 -32.63
C THR A 475 3.05 36.77 -34.00
N GLN A 476 4.13 37.42 -34.41
CA GLN A 476 4.13 38.22 -35.64
C GLN A 476 4.16 37.29 -36.87
N PRO A 477 3.24 37.45 -37.83
CA PRO A 477 3.20 36.61 -39.02
C PRO A 477 4.48 36.75 -39.89
N LEU A 478 4.79 35.68 -40.62
CA LEU A 478 5.88 35.63 -41.56
C LEU A 478 5.37 35.82 -42.99
N LEU A 479 5.98 36.74 -43.75
CA LEU A 479 5.69 36.97 -45.15
C LEU A 479 6.89 36.52 -46.01
N TYR A 480 6.64 35.55 -46.89
CA TYR A 480 7.58 35.20 -47.94
C TYR A 480 7.22 35.95 -49.22
N ARG A 481 8.19 36.65 -49.79
CA ARG A 481 8.06 37.41 -51.01
C ARG A 481 9.42 37.44 -51.76
N ASN A 482 9.42 37.21 -53.06
CA ASN A 482 10.60 37.30 -53.93
C ASN A 482 11.81 36.50 -53.42
N GLY A 483 11.60 35.32 -52.85
CA GLY A 483 12.67 34.44 -52.38
C GLY A 483 13.13 34.74 -50.93
N HIS A 484 12.55 35.70 -50.26
CA HIS A 484 12.93 36.10 -48.92
C HIS A 484 11.73 36.08 -47.96
N CYS A 485 11.98 35.65 -46.73
CA CYS A 485 10.96 35.56 -45.66
C CYS A 485 11.25 36.61 -44.58
N GLU A 486 10.32 37.49 -44.32
CA GLU A 486 10.41 38.52 -43.29
C GLU A 486 9.27 38.46 -42.29
N GLN A 487 9.53 38.91 -41.07
CA GLN A 487 8.52 38.96 -40.00
C GLN A 487 7.78 40.33 -40.05
N LEU A 488 6.46 40.27 -40.11
CA LEU A 488 5.64 41.49 -40.15
C LEU A 488 5.54 42.10 -38.76
N LYS A 489 6.01 43.35 -38.59
CA LYS A 489 5.97 44.04 -37.29
C LYS A 489 4.59 44.58 -36.97
N LEU A 490 3.75 43.76 -36.40
CA LEU A 490 2.39 44.08 -35.94
C LEU A 490 2.36 44.08 -34.42
N VAL A 491 2.06 45.22 -33.81
CA VAL A 491 2.04 45.38 -32.34
C VAL A 491 0.62 45.58 -31.87
N GLY A 492 0.28 45.02 -30.70
CA GLY A 492 -1.00 45.23 -30.05
C GLY A 492 -1.05 44.56 -28.67
N PHE A 493 -1.93 45.02 -27.82
CA PHE A 493 -2.15 44.43 -26.49
C PHE A 493 -3.07 43.21 -26.58
N PRO A 494 -2.81 42.15 -25.83
CA PRO A 494 -3.73 41.01 -25.76
C PRO A 494 -5.14 41.40 -25.36
N LEU A 495 -6.12 40.62 -25.82
CA LEU A 495 -7.52 40.79 -25.49
C LEU A 495 -7.80 40.43 -24.03
N GLY A 496 -8.69 41.16 -23.35
CA GLY A 496 -9.15 40.86 -22.01
C GLY A 496 -8.30 41.44 -20.88
N ILE A 497 -7.21 42.20 -21.18
CA ILE A 497 -6.35 42.85 -20.17
C ILE A 497 -6.88 44.27 -19.85
N TYR A 498 -7.02 45.09 -20.87
CA TYR A 498 -7.46 46.49 -20.73
C TYR A 498 -8.72 46.75 -21.53
N ASP A 499 -9.63 47.60 -20.98
CA ASP A 499 -10.96 47.85 -21.57
C ASP A 499 -10.83 48.75 -22.84
N ASP A 500 -10.06 49.83 -22.75
CA ASP A 500 -9.88 50.79 -23.82
C ASP A 500 -8.55 50.57 -24.56
N VAL A 501 -8.58 49.63 -25.50
CA VAL A 501 -7.42 49.36 -26.39
C VAL A 501 -7.79 49.70 -27.83
N THR A 502 -6.93 50.45 -28.49
CA THR A 502 -6.99 50.63 -29.93
C THR A 502 -6.00 49.73 -30.62
N TYR A 503 -6.40 49.14 -31.74
CA TYR A 503 -5.54 48.26 -32.53
C TYR A 503 -5.20 48.93 -33.84
N GLU A 504 -3.97 48.76 -34.26
CA GLU A 504 -3.53 49.21 -35.57
C GLU A 504 -3.89 48.19 -36.65
N GLU A 505 -4.23 48.70 -37.83
CA GLU A 505 -4.50 47.90 -39.01
C GLU A 505 -3.40 48.03 -40.01
N TRP A 506 -2.83 46.91 -40.39
CA TRP A 506 -1.80 46.86 -41.46
C TRP A 506 -2.46 46.42 -42.76
N VAL A 507 -2.17 47.17 -43.84
CA VAL A 507 -2.81 46.99 -45.15
C VAL A 507 -1.73 46.79 -46.21
N MET A 508 -1.78 45.66 -46.94
CA MET A 508 -0.85 45.36 -48.00
C MET A 508 -1.55 44.77 -49.24
N ASN A 509 -0.95 44.98 -50.38
CA ASN A 509 -1.28 44.23 -51.58
C ASN A 509 -0.33 43.04 -51.69
N LEU A 510 -0.88 41.88 -52.01
CA LEU A 510 -0.09 40.65 -52.22
C LEU A 510 -0.09 40.26 -53.69
N ASP A 511 1.04 39.75 -54.16
CA ASP A 511 1.23 39.26 -55.49
C ASP A 511 1.12 37.72 -55.56
N PRO A 512 0.82 37.13 -56.75
CA PRO A 512 0.85 35.70 -56.89
C PRO A 512 2.21 35.12 -56.47
N GLY A 513 2.21 34.08 -55.65
CA GLY A 513 3.40 33.46 -55.10
C GLY A 513 3.78 33.94 -53.72
N ASP A 514 3.20 35.04 -53.20
CA ASP A 514 3.40 35.45 -51.82
C ASP A 514 2.79 34.41 -50.88
N ILE A 515 3.50 34.14 -49.74
CA ILE A 515 3.03 33.20 -48.70
C ILE A 515 3.05 33.92 -47.36
N LEU A 516 1.98 33.79 -46.63
CA LEU A 516 1.90 34.22 -45.20
C LEU A 516 1.71 33.03 -44.31
N VAL A 517 2.47 33.01 -43.21
CA VAL A 517 2.36 32.01 -42.16
C VAL A 517 2.08 32.72 -40.84
N PHE A 518 0.90 32.46 -40.28
CA PHE A 518 0.50 32.85 -38.96
C PHE A 518 0.69 31.63 -38.04
N HIS A 519 1.29 31.82 -36.86
CA HIS A 519 1.55 30.71 -35.95
C HIS A 519 1.43 31.16 -34.49
N SER A 520 1.15 30.20 -33.58
CA SER A 520 1.25 30.42 -32.13
C SER A 520 2.72 30.33 -31.68
N ASP A 521 2.99 30.81 -30.46
CA ASP A 521 4.32 30.75 -29.86
C ASP A 521 4.82 29.34 -29.66
N GLY A 522 3.92 28.35 -29.37
CA GLY A 522 4.29 26.94 -29.25
C GLY A 522 4.98 26.33 -30.46
N LEU A 523 4.91 27.00 -31.66
CA LEU A 523 5.70 26.60 -32.82
C LEU A 523 7.14 27.11 -32.75
N SER A 524 7.33 28.40 -32.42
CA SER A 524 8.64 29.04 -32.38
C SER A 524 9.42 28.78 -31.08
N GLU A 525 8.69 28.57 -29.97
CA GLU A 525 9.28 28.32 -28.66
C GLU A 525 9.38 26.81 -28.33
N ALA A 526 9.10 25.95 -29.29
CA ALA A 526 9.33 24.51 -29.18
C ALA A 526 10.81 24.23 -28.87
N THR A 527 11.09 23.42 -27.85
CA THR A 527 12.45 23.18 -27.33
C THR A 527 12.96 21.78 -27.65
N ASP A 528 14.25 21.67 -27.93
CA ASP A 528 15.00 20.42 -28.00
C ASP A 528 15.40 19.91 -26.59
N LEU A 529 16.13 18.79 -26.52
CA LEU A 529 16.63 18.21 -25.28
C LEU A 529 17.64 19.11 -24.54
N ASP A 530 18.30 20.00 -25.24
CA ASP A 530 19.29 20.96 -24.70
C ASP A 530 18.63 22.29 -24.26
N GLY A 531 17.30 22.43 -24.47
CA GLY A 531 16.56 23.64 -24.14
C GLY A 531 16.63 24.76 -25.17
N ASN A 532 17.15 24.51 -26.38
CA ASN A 532 17.19 25.51 -27.44
C ASN A 532 15.82 25.63 -28.09
N PHE A 533 15.39 26.86 -28.42
CA PHE A 533 14.17 27.10 -29.17
C PHE A 533 14.31 26.73 -30.64
N PHE A 534 13.23 26.26 -31.25
CA PHE A 534 13.16 26.09 -32.72
C PHE A 534 13.42 27.41 -33.45
N GLY A 535 12.74 28.46 -33.03
CA GLY A 535 13.00 29.85 -33.39
C GLY A 535 12.45 30.28 -34.74
N ILE A 536 12.17 31.56 -34.85
CA ILE A 536 11.68 32.21 -36.07
C ILE A 536 12.63 32.04 -37.28
N PRO A 537 13.98 32.13 -37.12
CA PRO A 537 14.89 31.96 -38.25
C PRO A 537 14.78 30.60 -38.97
N ARG A 538 14.54 29.52 -38.20
CA ARG A 538 14.34 28.19 -38.79
C ARG A 538 13.01 28.09 -39.53
N ILE A 539 11.92 28.67 -38.97
CA ILE A 539 10.61 28.73 -39.63
C ILE A 539 10.75 29.49 -40.95
N ALA A 540 11.38 30.65 -40.96
CA ALA A 540 11.63 31.48 -42.15
C ALA A 540 12.41 30.72 -43.22
N SER A 541 13.51 30.08 -42.84
CA SER A 541 14.33 29.27 -43.76
C SER A 541 13.56 28.11 -44.37
N LEU A 542 12.72 27.44 -43.58
CA LEU A 542 11.86 26.34 -44.08
C LEU A 542 10.81 26.85 -45.07
N ILE A 543 10.21 28.00 -44.83
CA ILE A 543 9.27 28.62 -45.78
C ILE A 543 10.00 28.94 -47.12
N GLU A 544 11.18 29.55 -47.06
CA GLU A 544 11.98 29.88 -48.26
C GLU A 544 12.33 28.64 -49.07
N GLN A 545 12.79 27.56 -48.43
CA GLN A 545 13.18 26.32 -49.08
C GLN A 545 11.99 25.54 -49.67
N ASN A 546 10.79 25.74 -49.14
CA ASN A 546 9.61 25.00 -49.49
C ASN A 546 8.49 25.87 -50.13
N ALA A 547 8.83 27.05 -50.64
CA ALA A 547 7.87 28.00 -51.20
C ALA A 547 7.08 27.45 -52.43
N ALA A 548 7.57 26.39 -53.09
CA ALA A 548 6.88 25.73 -54.18
C ALA A 548 5.72 24.85 -53.74
N LEU A 549 5.69 24.41 -52.51
CA LEU A 549 4.65 23.53 -51.94
C LEU A 549 3.28 24.22 -51.91
N THR A 550 2.21 23.42 -51.85
CA THR A 550 0.86 23.90 -51.50
C THR A 550 0.81 24.34 -50.03
N SER A 551 -0.20 25.13 -49.63
CA SER A 551 -0.34 25.57 -48.23
C SER A 551 -0.47 24.38 -47.30
N ASP A 552 -1.20 23.32 -47.67
CA ASP A 552 -1.33 22.09 -46.89
C ASP A 552 0.02 21.38 -46.70
N GLN A 553 0.76 21.19 -47.84
CA GLN A 553 2.09 20.55 -47.76
C GLN A 553 3.10 21.35 -46.95
N LEU A 554 3.06 22.70 -47.06
CA LEU A 554 3.94 23.57 -46.28
C LEU A 554 3.60 23.52 -44.80
N ALA A 555 2.31 23.52 -44.45
CA ALA A 555 1.87 23.40 -43.05
C ALA A 555 2.30 22.07 -42.44
N ASP A 556 2.12 20.95 -43.16
CA ASP A 556 2.56 19.64 -42.69
C ASP A 556 4.08 19.54 -42.55
N ARG A 557 4.81 20.14 -43.49
CA ARG A 557 6.29 20.19 -43.43
C ARG A 557 6.80 20.96 -42.24
N LEU A 558 6.23 22.12 -41.94
CA LEU A 558 6.61 22.93 -40.78
C LEU A 558 6.38 22.16 -39.48
N LEU A 559 5.22 21.52 -39.30
CA LEU A 559 4.94 20.70 -38.11
C LEU A 559 5.86 19.50 -37.99
N ALA A 560 6.16 18.81 -39.10
CA ALA A 560 7.06 17.66 -39.10
C ALA A 560 8.48 18.05 -38.67
N GLU A 561 9.01 19.20 -39.14
CA GLU A 561 10.33 19.69 -38.75
C GLU A 561 10.40 20.09 -37.27
N VAL A 562 9.35 20.73 -36.75
CA VAL A 562 9.27 21.03 -35.29
C VAL A 562 9.20 19.75 -34.49
N GLN A 563 8.44 18.75 -34.96
CA GLN A 563 8.32 17.46 -34.26
C GLN A 563 9.63 16.68 -34.25
N GLU A 564 10.40 16.70 -35.37
CA GLU A 564 11.73 16.08 -35.40
C GLU A 564 12.73 16.84 -34.52
N PHE A 565 12.68 18.17 -34.52
CA PHE A 565 13.55 19.00 -33.66
C PHE A 565 13.30 18.75 -32.16
N THR A 566 12.01 18.56 -31.78
CA THR A 566 11.61 18.29 -30.38
C THR A 566 11.59 16.81 -30.04
N ARG A 567 12.21 15.95 -30.84
CA ARG A 567 12.20 14.51 -30.65
C ARG A 567 12.79 14.12 -29.29
N GLY A 568 12.00 13.41 -28.48
CA GLY A 568 12.38 13.00 -27.13
C GLY A 568 12.01 14.00 -26.03
N THR A 569 11.44 15.17 -26.36
CA THR A 569 10.85 16.10 -25.40
C THR A 569 9.33 16.00 -25.40
N ALA A 570 8.69 16.29 -24.28
CA ALA A 570 7.24 16.44 -24.23
C ALA A 570 6.80 17.71 -24.96
N ILE A 571 5.65 17.67 -25.63
CA ILE A 571 5.02 18.88 -26.20
C ILE A 571 4.55 19.74 -25.02
N THR A 572 5.19 20.89 -24.82
CA THR A 572 4.94 21.77 -23.69
C THR A 572 3.84 22.79 -23.96
N ASP A 573 3.62 23.15 -25.22
CA ASP A 573 2.59 24.12 -25.62
C ASP A 573 1.88 23.72 -26.91
N ASP A 574 0.66 24.27 -27.09
CA ASP A 574 -0.15 24.05 -28.27
C ASP A 574 0.51 24.66 -29.51
N ARG A 575 0.45 23.98 -30.65
CA ARG A 575 1.09 24.40 -31.90
C ARG A 575 0.03 24.63 -32.95
N THR A 576 -0.23 25.87 -33.28
CA THR A 576 -1.21 26.25 -34.27
C THR A 576 -0.60 27.09 -35.37
N LEU A 577 -0.97 26.80 -36.62
CA LEU A 577 -0.54 27.63 -37.75
C LEU A 577 -1.64 27.72 -38.80
N VAL A 578 -1.68 28.86 -39.47
CA VAL A 578 -2.49 29.12 -40.66
C VAL A 578 -1.55 29.59 -41.77
N VAL A 579 -1.59 28.89 -42.90
CA VAL A 579 -0.79 29.21 -44.10
C VAL A 579 -1.73 29.73 -45.19
N MET A 580 -1.36 30.88 -45.75
CA MET A 580 -2.05 31.47 -46.91
C MET A 580 -1.07 31.69 -48.06
N LYS A 581 -1.30 31.14 -49.23
CA LYS A 581 -0.50 31.33 -50.43
C LYS A 581 -1.36 31.96 -51.54
N VAL A 582 -0.89 33.05 -52.13
CA VAL A 582 -1.61 33.74 -53.20
C VAL A 582 -1.42 32.99 -54.51
N ARG A 583 -2.55 32.70 -55.20
CA ARG A 583 -2.55 32.01 -56.49
C ARG A 583 -2.38 32.97 -57.67
#